data_c93b29b9c2715c383ab23fbaeb34c086
#
_entry.id   c93b29b9c2715c383ab23fbaeb34c086
#
_cell.length_a   1.000
_cell.length_b   1.000
_cell.length_c   1.000
_cell.angle_alpha   90.00
_cell.angle_beta   90.00
_cell.angle_gamma   90.00
#
_symmetry.space_group_name_H-M   'P 1'
#
loop_
_entity.id
_entity.type
_entity.pdbx_description
1 polymer ?
#
loop_
_entity_poly.entity_id
_entity_poly.type
_entity_poly.pdbx_seq_one_letter_code
_entity_poly.pdbx_strand_id
1 'polypeptide(L)'
;MVRKAAFAVPGDLAIPTGGYVYDRRIIAELSAALAWRIEVVDLGDGFPYPAAGTRATACARLAALPRHPVVIDGLAFGVLPEAAATLRASHRLVALVHHPLALESGLSAADAASLRASERSALVCARHVIATSATVARLLVADYGVASGRLSVVEPGTDRVSAPPRNREGVVKLLAVGSVIPRKGYDVLVAALARLGHLPWRLVIAGDCGRSQQTSRGLRAEIARLGLTDRISLLGAVASEQMSPLYTSADLFVLPSRFEGYGMAYAEAIAHGVPVIGTTAGAIPQTVSADAGVLVAPDDVEALAAELQRLIASPDQRERLAAGARAVKFPSWSEQAARFARVLESLA
;
A
#
# COMPACT_ATOMS: atom_id res chain seq x y z
N MET A 1 29.39 15.79 -10.36
CA MET A 1 28.43 15.40 -11.41
C MET A 1 27.01 15.36 -10.83
N VAL A 2 26.00 15.82 -11.58
CA VAL A 2 24.60 15.68 -11.17
C VAL A 2 24.21 14.20 -11.28
N ARG A 3 23.71 13.61 -10.20
CA ARG A 3 23.21 12.23 -10.17
C ARG A 3 21.91 12.15 -10.98
N LYS A 4 21.76 11.11 -11.81
CA LYS A 4 20.60 10.94 -12.70
C LYS A 4 20.03 9.54 -12.57
N ALA A 5 18.70 9.41 -12.60
CA ALA A 5 17.99 8.15 -12.73
C ALA A 5 16.68 8.36 -13.48
N ALA A 6 16.14 7.31 -14.09
CA ALA A 6 14.77 7.31 -14.58
C ALA A 6 13.86 6.54 -13.59
N PHE A 7 12.62 6.96 -13.52
CA PHE A 7 11.57 6.31 -12.75
C PHE A 7 10.38 6.02 -13.67
N ALA A 8 10.26 4.77 -14.08
CA ALA A 8 9.26 4.33 -15.06
C ALA A 8 8.05 3.73 -14.33
N VAL A 9 6.89 4.30 -14.55
CA VAL A 9 5.65 3.99 -13.83
C VAL A 9 4.51 3.69 -14.79
N PRO A 10 3.59 2.80 -14.45
CA PRO A 10 2.40 2.55 -15.24
C PRO A 10 1.35 3.64 -15.00
N GLY A 11 1.03 4.40 -16.06
CA GLY A 11 -0.02 5.42 -16.04
C GLY A 11 0.29 6.67 -15.20
N ASP A 12 -0.78 7.30 -14.71
CA ASP A 12 -0.70 8.59 -14.02
C ASP A 12 -0.33 8.42 -12.53
N LEU A 13 0.84 8.94 -12.15
CA LEU A 13 1.28 9.00 -10.76
C LEU A 13 0.35 9.83 -9.84
N ALA A 14 -0.52 10.69 -10.37
CA ALA A 14 -1.46 11.46 -9.57
C ALA A 14 -2.56 10.59 -8.94
N ILE A 15 -2.79 9.38 -9.45
CA ILE A 15 -3.78 8.44 -8.90
C ILE A 15 -3.44 8.11 -7.43
N PRO A 16 -4.40 8.26 -6.48
CA PRO A 16 -4.14 8.12 -5.05
C PRO A 16 -4.10 6.65 -4.61
N THR A 17 -3.09 5.88 -5.06
CA THR A 17 -2.79 4.54 -4.57
C THR A 17 -1.57 4.54 -3.67
N GLY A 18 -1.48 3.59 -2.73
CA GLY A 18 -0.32 3.51 -1.83
C GLY A 18 1.02 3.38 -2.58
N GLY A 19 1.09 2.59 -3.66
CA GLY A 19 2.28 2.48 -4.50
C GLY A 19 2.67 3.83 -5.10
N TYR A 20 1.75 4.51 -5.77
CA TYR A 20 2.04 5.81 -6.40
C TYR A 20 2.29 6.93 -5.38
N VAL A 21 1.70 6.87 -4.19
CA VAL A 21 2.08 7.78 -3.10
C VAL A 21 3.54 7.56 -2.71
N TYR A 22 3.96 6.29 -2.56
CA TYR A 22 5.35 5.94 -2.29
C TYR A 22 6.28 6.49 -3.38
N ASP A 23 5.97 6.22 -4.64
CA ASP A 23 6.79 6.62 -5.79
C ASP A 23 6.95 8.14 -5.85
N ARG A 24 5.83 8.89 -5.74
CA ARG A 24 5.88 10.37 -5.73
C ARG A 24 6.73 10.92 -4.59
N ARG A 25 6.59 10.36 -3.38
CA ARG A 25 7.31 10.82 -2.20
C ARG A 25 8.81 10.55 -2.33
N ILE A 26 9.20 9.35 -2.78
CA ILE A 26 10.63 9.01 -3.02
C ILE A 26 11.22 9.89 -4.12
N ILE A 27 10.52 10.09 -5.24
CA ILE A 27 10.97 10.97 -6.34
C ILE A 27 11.16 12.42 -5.84
N ALA A 28 10.20 12.94 -5.07
CA ALA A 28 10.26 14.30 -4.54
C ALA A 28 11.46 14.48 -3.60
N GLU A 29 11.68 13.56 -2.66
CA GLU A 29 12.79 13.62 -1.71
C GLU A 29 14.15 13.45 -2.41
N LEU A 30 14.27 12.52 -3.37
CA LEU A 30 15.49 12.36 -4.17
C LEU A 30 15.83 13.65 -4.91
N SER A 31 14.84 14.32 -5.47
CA SER A 31 15.04 15.53 -6.27
C SER A 31 15.34 16.76 -5.41
N ALA A 32 14.56 16.98 -4.35
CA ALA A 32 14.65 18.19 -3.53
C ALA A 32 15.80 18.14 -2.51
N ALA A 33 15.92 17.02 -1.75
CA ALA A 33 16.86 16.94 -0.63
C ALA A 33 18.22 16.34 -1.03
N LEU A 34 18.26 15.47 -2.05
CA LEU A 34 19.46 14.68 -2.40
C LEU A 34 20.05 15.06 -3.77
N ALA A 35 19.51 16.10 -4.41
CA ALA A 35 19.97 16.65 -5.69
C ALA A 35 20.09 15.64 -6.85
N TRP A 36 19.20 14.65 -6.88
CA TRP A 36 19.05 13.75 -8.00
C TRP A 36 18.19 14.42 -9.09
N ARG A 37 18.57 14.24 -10.35
CA ARG A 37 17.70 14.55 -11.49
C ARG A 37 16.95 13.29 -11.89
N ILE A 38 15.66 13.21 -11.52
CA ILE A 38 14.81 12.08 -11.83
C ILE A 38 13.97 12.39 -13.06
N GLU A 39 14.09 11.54 -14.08
CA GLU A 39 13.21 11.54 -15.26
C GLU A 39 12.04 10.58 -14.97
N VAL A 40 10.82 11.09 -14.90
CA VAL A 40 9.61 10.26 -14.76
C VAL A 40 9.12 9.85 -16.14
N VAL A 41 8.96 8.55 -16.34
CA VAL A 41 8.55 7.95 -17.62
C VAL A 41 7.23 7.22 -17.43
N ASP A 42 6.19 7.73 -18.06
CA ASP A 42 4.89 7.05 -18.11
C ASP A 42 4.95 5.89 -19.10
N LEU A 43 4.63 4.68 -18.63
CA LEU A 43 4.59 3.45 -19.44
C LEU A 43 3.21 3.17 -20.06
N GLY A 44 2.21 4.03 -19.77
CA GLY A 44 0.82 3.89 -20.21
C GLY A 44 -0.02 3.06 -19.23
N ASP A 45 -1.30 2.94 -19.55
CA ASP A 45 -2.33 2.37 -18.68
C ASP A 45 -2.54 0.86 -18.87
N GLY A 46 -3.38 0.29 -18.00
CA GLY A 46 -3.87 -1.08 -18.11
C GLY A 46 -2.98 -2.14 -17.48
N PHE A 47 -1.89 -1.78 -16.83
CA PHE A 47 -1.06 -2.74 -16.08
C PHE A 47 -1.81 -3.28 -14.85
N PRO A 48 -1.67 -4.58 -14.55
CA PRO A 48 -0.74 -5.58 -15.12
C PRO A 48 -1.25 -6.30 -16.39
N TYR A 49 -2.32 -5.84 -17.01
CA TYR A 49 -2.89 -6.41 -18.24
C TYR A 49 -2.92 -5.38 -19.39
N PRO A 50 -1.74 -4.83 -19.79
CA PRO A 50 -1.69 -3.79 -20.81
C PRO A 50 -2.08 -4.35 -22.17
N ALA A 51 -2.78 -3.54 -22.98
CA ALA A 51 -3.01 -3.86 -24.39
C ALA A 51 -1.68 -4.00 -25.15
N ALA A 52 -1.69 -4.72 -26.27
CA ALA A 52 -0.47 -4.95 -27.07
C ALA A 52 0.22 -3.65 -27.49
N GLY A 53 -0.55 -2.62 -27.88
CA GLY A 53 -0.02 -1.30 -28.23
C GLY A 53 0.64 -0.58 -27.04
N THR A 54 0.03 -0.64 -25.86
CA THR A 54 0.61 -0.08 -24.60
C THR A 54 1.92 -0.81 -24.26
N ARG A 55 1.93 -2.15 -24.33
CA ARG A 55 3.15 -2.94 -24.12
C ARG A 55 4.28 -2.56 -25.06
N ALA A 56 4.00 -2.44 -26.37
CA ALA A 56 4.98 -2.05 -27.35
C ALA A 56 5.53 -0.63 -27.10
N THR A 57 4.66 0.32 -26.76
CA THR A 57 5.03 1.70 -26.42
C THR A 57 5.89 1.74 -25.16
N ALA A 58 5.53 0.99 -24.12
CA ALA A 58 6.32 0.90 -22.88
C ALA A 58 7.74 0.36 -23.16
N CYS A 59 7.85 -0.72 -23.94
CA CYS A 59 9.14 -1.28 -24.33
C CYS A 59 10.00 -0.27 -25.12
N ALA A 60 9.40 0.47 -26.05
CA ALA A 60 10.10 1.49 -26.84
C ALA A 60 10.57 2.66 -25.95
N ARG A 61 9.73 3.14 -25.02
CA ARG A 61 10.11 4.20 -24.07
C ARG A 61 11.26 3.75 -23.16
N LEU A 62 11.22 2.54 -22.61
CA LEU A 62 12.30 2.00 -21.80
C LEU A 62 13.61 1.86 -22.58
N ALA A 63 13.55 1.40 -23.83
CA ALA A 63 14.72 1.24 -24.70
C ALA A 63 15.39 2.58 -25.09
N ALA A 64 14.62 3.67 -25.13
CA ALA A 64 15.11 5.00 -25.45
C ALA A 64 15.81 5.70 -24.26
N LEU A 65 15.72 5.15 -23.04
CA LEU A 65 16.29 5.76 -21.84
C LEU A 65 17.84 5.77 -21.87
N PRO A 66 18.47 6.81 -21.32
CA PRO A 66 19.92 6.83 -21.14
C PRO A 66 20.42 5.72 -20.19
N ARG A 67 21.73 5.42 -20.25
CA ARG A 67 22.39 4.36 -19.46
C ARG A 67 22.65 4.73 -17.99
N HIS A 68 21.75 5.44 -17.34
CA HIS A 68 21.73 5.60 -15.88
C HIS A 68 20.81 4.55 -15.21
N PRO A 69 20.75 4.44 -13.88
CA PRO A 69 19.80 3.55 -13.23
C PRO A 69 18.35 3.84 -13.64
N VAL A 70 17.61 2.79 -13.97
CA VAL A 70 16.20 2.84 -14.36
C VAL A 70 15.40 2.07 -13.32
N VAL A 71 14.67 2.77 -12.48
CA VAL A 71 13.71 2.19 -11.55
C VAL A 71 12.41 1.95 -12.31
N ILE A 72 11.88 0.75 -12.23
CA ILE A 72 10.61 0.41 -12.87
C ILE A 72 9.67 -0.12 -11.79
N ASP A 73 8.48 0.50 -11.67
CA ASP A 73 7.42 0.03 -10.78
C ASP A 73 7.05 -1.42 -11.09
N GLY A 74 6.93 -2.24 -10.05
CA GLY A 74 6.69 -3.68 -10.13
C GLY A 74 5.42 -4.06 -10.86
N LEU A 75 4.39 -3.18 -10.84
CA LEU A 75 3.13 -3.39 -11.56
C LEU A 75 3.36 -3.49 -13.08
N ALA A 76 4.31 -2.70 -13.63
CA ALA A 76 4.72 -2.80 -15.03
C ALA A 76 5.85 -3.81 -15.22
N PHE A 77 6.89 -3.76 -14.36
CA PHE A 77 8.07 -4.60 -14.52
C PHE A 77 7.75 -6.10 -14.55
N GLY A 78 6.88 -6.55 -13.64
CA GLY A 78 6.51 -7.96 -13.52
C GLY A 78 5.82 -8.58 -14.73
N VAL A 79 5.30 -7.75 -15.65
CA VAL A 79 4.63 -8.22 -16.88
C VAL A 79 5.35 -7.84 -18.17
N LEU A 80 6.61 -7.39 -18.08
CA LEU A 80 7.47 -7.03 -19.21
C LEU A 80 8.77 -7.87 -19.23
N PRO A 81 8.75 -9.21 -19.06
CA PRO A 81 9.96 -10.02 -18.95
C PRO A 81 10.83 -9.97 -20.21
N GLU A 82 10.23 -9.87 -21.43
CA GLU A 82 10.98 -9.78 -22.67
C GLU A 82 11.73 -8.45 -22.79
N ALA A 83 11.09 -7.33 -22.38
CA ALA A 83 11.74 -6.02 -22.33
C ALA A 83 12.88 -6.04 -21.31
N ALA A 84 12.66 -6.59 -20.13
CA ALA A 84 13.68 -6.71 -19.09
C ALA A 84 14.88 -7.53 -19.59
N ALA A 85 14.64 -8.67 -20.27
CA ALA A 85 15.68 -9.52 -20.86
C ALA A 85 16.49 -8.79 -21.94
N THR A 86 15.83 -8.00 -22.79
CA THR A 86 16.48 -7.22 -23.85
C THR A 86 17.34 -6.10 -23.27
N LEU A 87 16.83 -5.40 -22.24
CA LEU A 87 17.47 -4.19 -21.70
C LEU A 87 18.55 -4.48 -20.66
N ARG A 88 18.57 -5.66 -20.04
CA ARG A 88 19.52 -5.99 -18.93
C ARG A 88 21.00 -5.82 -19.28
N ALA A 89 21.37 -5.95 -20.55
CA ALA A 89 22.75 -5.80 -20.98
C ALA A 89 23.18 -4.33 -21.15
N SER A 90 22.25 -3.43 -21.42
CA SER A 90 22.50 -2.02 -21.72
C SER A 90 22.04 -1.06 -20.61
N HIS A 91 21.11 -1.47 -19.75
CA HIS A 91 20.52 -0.64 -18.71
C HIS A 91 20.70 -1.27 -17.32
N ARG A 92 20.81 -0.42 -16.31
CA ARG A 92 20.86 -0.83 -14.89
C ARG A 92 19.44 -0.85 -14.34
N LEU A 93 18.71 -1.94 -14.62
CA LEU A 93 17.30 -2.10 -14.24
C LEU A 93 17.17 -2.33 -12.73
N VAL A 94 16.34 -1.54 -12.08
CA VAL A 94 15.96 -1.69 -10.67
C VAL A 94 14.46 -1.95 -10.63
N ALA A 95 14.05 -3.12 -10.12
CA ALA A 95 12.63 -3.40 -9.89
C ALA A 95 12.20 -2.85 -8.53
N LEU A 96 11.15 -2.04 -8.49
CA LEU A 96 10.52 -1.58 -7.25
C LEU A 96 9.24 -2.37 -7.01
N VAL A 97 9.25 -3.27 -6.03
CA VAL A 97 8.14 -4.20 -5.76
C VAL A 97 7.39 -3.79 -4.50
N HIS A 98 6.19 -3.22 -4.68
CA HIS A 98 5.29 -2.87 -3.59
C HIS A 98 4.63 -4.12 -2.98
N HIS A 99 4.20 -5.06 -3.81
CA HIS A 99 3.81 -6.43 -3.46
C HIS A 99 3.82 -7.29 -4.72
N PRO A 100 4.04 -8.61 -4.61
CA PRO A 100 4.01 -9.51 -5.76
C PRO A 100 2.64 -9.54 -6.45
N LEU A 101 2.62 -9.48 -7.78
CA LEU A 101 1.39 -9.39 -8.59
C LEU A 101 0.43 -10.54 -8.35
N ALA A 102 0.96 -11.75 -8.17
CA ALA A 102 0.17 -12.97 -7.94
C ALA A 102 -0.57 -12.98 -6.58
N LEU A 103 -0.31 -12.02 -5.69
CA LEU A 103 -0.97 -11.90 -4.38
C LEU A 103 -2.14 -10.90 -4.39
N GLU A 104 -2.54 -10.39 -5.56
CA GLU A 104 -3.75 -9.59 -5.66
C GLU A 104 -4.99 -10.48 -5.50
N SER A 105 -5.99 -9.99 -4.78
CA SER A 105 -7.22 -10.72 -4.51
C SER A 105 -8.15 -10.76 -5.73
N GLY A 106 -8.86 -11.87 -5.89
CA GLY A 106 -9.83 -12.04 -6.98
C GLY A 106 -9.23 -12.60 -8.27
N LEU A 107 -7.95 -12.98 -8.26
CA LEU A 107 -7.32 -13.71 -9.37
C LEU A 107 -7.77 -15.17 -9.39
N SER A 108 -7.93 -15.72 -10.59
CA SER A 108 -7.99 -17.18 -10.75
C SER A 108 -6.63 -17.79 -10.42
N ALA A 109 -6.59 -19.08 -10.07
CA ALA A 109 -5.33 -19.79 -9.84
C ALA A 109 -4.41 -19.77 -11.07
N ALA A 110 -4.99 -19.80 -12.28
CA ALA A 110 -4.26 -19.72 -13.54
C ALA A 110 -3.65 -18.33 -13.76
N ASP A 111 -4.41 -17.24 -13.49
CA ASP A 111 -3.91 -15.88 -13.62
C ASP A 111 -2.79 -15.60 -12.59
N ALA A 112 -2.98 -16.03 -11.35
CA ALA A 112 -1.97 -15.90 -10.30
C ALA A 112 -0.67 -16.66 -10.67
N ALA A 113 -0.78 -17.88 -11.22
CA ALA A 113 0.37 -18.64 -11.69
C ALA A 113 1.08 -17.96 -12.86
N SER A 114 0.32 -17.44 -13.83
CA SER A 114 0.83 -16.70 -14.98
C SER A 114 1.58 -15.43 -14.56
N LEU A 115 0.98 -14.60 -13.70
CA LEU A 115 1.61 -13.39 -13.15
C LEU A 115 2.88 -13.71 -12.37
N ARG A 116 2.86 -14.77 -11.55
CA ARG A 116 4.05 -15.24 -10.81
C ARG A 116 5.17 -15.64 -11.73
N ALA A 117 4.89 -16.41 -12.78
CA ALA A 117 5.88 -16.86 -13.75
C ALA A 117 6.47 -15.66 -14.51
N SER A 118 5.65 -14.75 -14.98
CA SER A 118 6.08 -13.53 -15.67
C SER A 118 6.96 -12.64 -14.78
N GLU A 119 6.49 -12.32 -13.57
CA GLU A 119 7.21 -11.47 -12.62
C GLU A 119 8.55 -12.12 -12.21
N ARG A 120 8.57 -13.44 -11.96
CA ARG A 120 9.80 -14.17 -11.69
C ARG A 120 10.81 -14.05 -12.84
N SER A 121 10.36 -14.19 -14.09
CA SER A 121 11.21 -14.05 -15.28
C SER A 121 11.76 -12.64 -15.45
N ALA A 122 10.95 -11.61 -15.15
CA ALA A 122 11.39 -10.22 -15.19
C ALA A 122 12.42 -9.92 -14.08
N LEU A 123 12.17 -10.35 -12.84
CA LEU A 123 13.04 -10.10 -11.67
C LEU A 123 14.45 -10.71 -11.81
N VAL A 124 14.60 -11.82 -12.55
CA VAL A 124 15.91 -12.39 -12.90
C VAL A 124 16.75 -11.39 -13.70
N CYS A 125 16.12 -10.52 -14.50
CA CYS A 125 16.79 -9.54 -15.35
C CYS A 125 17.11 -8.23 -14.62
N ALA A 126 16.54 -7.97 -13.45
CA ALA A 126 16.85 -6.78 -12.66
C ALA A 126 18.28 -6.84 -12.11
N ARG A 127 19.01 -5.74 -12.20
CA ARG A 127 20.31 -5.57 -11.56
C ARG A 127 20.17 -5.52 -10.04
N HIS A 128 19.09 -4.91 -9.56
CA HIS A 128 18.74 -4.82 -8.15
C HIS A 128 17.21 -4.82 -7.99
N VAL A 129 16.74 -5.26 -6.82
CA VAL A 129 15.32 -5.26 -6.46
C VAL A 129 15.16 -4.48 -5.17
N ILE A 130 14.20 -3.56 -5.14
CA ILE A 130 13.79 -2.84 -3.94
C ILE A 130 12.42 -3.36 -3.54
N ALA A 131 12.31 -3.87 -2.31
CA ALA A 131 11.05 -4.28 -1.70
C ALA A 131 10.61 -3.24 -0.66
N THR A 132 9.32 -3.03 -0.51
CA THR A 132 8.77 -2.04 0.42
C THR A 132 8.58 -2.55 1.85
N SER A 133 8.89 -3.83 2.12
CA SER A 133 8.90 -4.41 3.47
C SER A 133 9.78 -5.65 3.55
N ALA A 134 10.17 -6.03 4.76
CA ALA A 134 10.90 -7.28 4.98
C ALA A 134 10.05 -8.52 4.64
N THR A 135 8.72 -8.45 4.77
CA THR A 135 7.82 -9.53 4.35
C THR A 135 7.83 -9.70 2.84
N VAL A 136 7.70 -8.61 2.07
CA VAL A 136 7.82 -8.68 0.60
C VAL A 136 9.20 -9.18 0.19
N ALA A 137 10.26 -8.71 0.84
CA ALA A 137 11.62 -9.18 0.58
C ALA A 137 11.77 -10.69 0.78
N ARG A 138 11.26 -11.25 1.88
CA ARG A 138 11.27 -12.71 2.13
C ARG A 138 10.51 -13.49 1.06
N LEU A 139 9.34 -13.00 0.65
CA LEU A 139 8.55 -13.61 -0.44
C LEU A 139 9.32 -13.61 -1.77
N LEU A 140 9.97 -12.49 -2.11
CA LEU A 140 10.76 -12.39 -3.34
C LEU A 140 11.95 -13.36 -3.36
N VAL A 141 12.59 -13.59 -2.21
CA VAL A 141 13.67 -14.60 -2.10
C VAL A 141 13.11 -16.02 -2.20
N ALA A 142 12.07 -16.33 -1.43
CA ALA A 142 11.55 -17.69 -1.31
C ALA A 142 10.82 -18.16 -2.58
N ASP A 143 9.93 -17.31 -3.12
CA ASP A 143 8.98 -17.71 -4.14
C ASP A 143 9.36 -17.23 -5.56
N TYR A 144 10.16 -16.17 -5.66
CA TYR A 144 10.54 -15.55 -6.93
C TYR A 144 12.02 -15.74 -7.28
N GLY A 145 12.82 -16.31 -6.38
CA GLY A 145 14.22 -16.64 -6.63
C GLY A 145 15.14 -15.42 -6.72
N VAL A 146 14.76 -14.30 -6.10
CA VAL A 146 15.61 -13.11 -6.03
C VAL A 146 16.74 -13.38 -5.04
N ALA A 147 17.99 -13.25 -5.50
CA ALA A 147 19.15 -13.42 -4.62
C ALA A 147 19.20 -12.31 -3.57
N SER A 148 19.42 -12.65 -2.29
CA SER A 148 19.45 -11.70 -1.18
C SER A 148 20.48 -10.57 -1.37
N GLY A 149 21.62 -10.86 -2.00
CA GLY A 149 22.63 -9.83 -2.32
C GLY A 149 22.21 -8.80 -3.37
N ARG A 150 21.09 -9.01 -4.06
CA ARG A 150 20.50 -8.07 -5.03
C ARG A 150 19.19 -7.46 -4.55
N LEU A 151 18.89 -7.57 -3.27
CA LEU A 151 17.62 -7.14 -2.69
C LEU A 151 17.88 -6.15 -1.55
N SER A 152 17.20 -5.03 -1.59
CA SER A 152 17.16 -4.06 -0.50
C SER A 152 15.73 -3.80 -0.05
N VAL A 153 15.56 -3.55 1.24
CA VAL A 153 14.28 -3.10 1.80
C VAL A 153 14.35 -1.59 1.98
N VAL A 154 13.43 -0.88 1.31
CA VAL A 154 13.21 0.55 1.50
C VAL A 154 11.73 0.75 1.79
N GLU A 155 11.42 0.83 3.08
CA GLU A 155 10.05 0.99 3.56
C GLU A 155 9.49 2.37 3.19
N PRO A 156 8.16 2.55 3.12
CA PRO A 156 7.56 3.87 3.08
C PRO A 156 7.97 4.71 4.27
N GLY A 157 8.18 5.99 4.04
CA GLY A 157 8.28 6.96 5.13
C GLY A 157 6.89 7.33 5.67
N THR A 158 6.87 7.93 6.83
CA THR A 158 5.64 8.44 7.44
C THR A 158 5.86 9.89 7.90
N ASP A 159 4.88 10.75 7.65
CA ASP A 159 4.96 12.13 8.09
C ASP A 159 4.75 12.20 9.61
N ARG A 160 5.52 13.02 10.29
CA ARG A 160 5.36 13.24 11.73
C ARG A 160 4.14 14.11 11.97
N VAL A 161 3.25 13.64 12.82
CA VAL A 161 2.03 14.36 13.22
C VAL A 161 2.04 14.53 14.73
N SER A 162 1.71 15.75 15.18
CA SER A 162 1.44 15.98 16.60
C SER A 162 0.03 15.48 16.91
N ALA A 163 -0.07 14.37 17.62
CA ALA A 163 -1.34 13.76 17.98
C ALA A 163 -1.65 14.01 19.47
N PRO A 164 -2.55 14.97 19.80
CA PRO A 164 -2.93 15.20 21.19
C PRO A 164 -3.74 14.01 21.75
N PRO A 165 -3.76 13.82 23.08
CA PRO A 165 -4.63 12.86 23.74
C PRO A 165 -6.10 13.08 23.33
N ARG A 166 -6.83 12.01 23.18
CA ARG A 166 -8.23 12.02 22.73
C ARG A 166 -9.12 11.57 23.87
N ASN A 167 -9.90 12.49 24.43
CA ASN A 167 -10.99 12.13 25.31
C ASN A 167 -12.30 12.33 24.54
N ARG A 168 -12.84 11.25 23.99
CA ARG A 168 -14.06 11.31 23.18
C ARG A 168 -15.10 10.35 23.74
N GLU A 169 -16.16 10.97 24.27
CA GLU A 169 -17.39 10.29 24.66
C GLU A 169 -18.39 10.29 23.49
N GLY A 170 -19.33 9.37 23.52
CA GLY A 170 -20.43 9.29 22.56
C GLY A 170 -20.18 8.33 21.41
N VAL A 171 -20.50 8.76 20.16
CA VAL A 171 -20.43 7.91 18.97
C VAL A 171 -18.98 7.72 18.54
N VAL A 172 -18.51 6.46 18.54
CA VAL A 172 -17.14 6.10 18.12
C VAL A 172 -16.99 6.24 16.60
N LYS A 173 -16.01 7.03 16.18
CA LYS A 173 -15.71 7.31 14.77
C LYS A 173 -14.68 6.32 14.26
N LEU A 174 -15.13 5.41 13.42
CA LEU A 174 -14.29 4.44 12.74
C LEU A 174 -13.82 5.01 11.40
N LEU A 175 -12.58 4.77 11.04
CA LEU A 175 -12.00 5.12 9.75
C LEU A 175 -11.38 3.89 9.08
N ALA A 176 -11.65 3.73 7.79
CA ALA A 176 -10.96 2.78 6.93
C ALA A 176 -10.45 3.50 5.68
N VAL A 177 -9.20 3.26 5.28
CA VAL A 177 -8.55 3.96 4.15
C VAL A 177 -8.00 2.97 3.15
N GLY A 178 -8.40 3.12 1.90
CA GLY A 178 -7.91 2.32 0.77
C GLY A 178 -8.96 2.17 -0.33
N SER A 179 -8.50 1.93 -1.57
CA SER A 179 -9.40 1.67 -2.70
C SER A 179 -10.38 0.54 -2.40
N VAL A 180 -11.62 0.65 -2.88
CA VAL A 180 -12.66 -0.36 -2.66
C VAL A 180 -12.44 -1.52 -3.64
N ILE A 181 -11.57 -2.44 -3.21
CA ILE A 181 -11.18 -3.66 -3.94
C ILE A 181 -11.25 -4.88 -3.01
N PRO A 182 -11.35 -6.12 -3.52
CA PRO A 182 -11.51 -7.32 -2.69
C PRO A 182 -10.42 -7.50 -1.63
N ARG A 183 -9.17 -7.15 -1.95
CA ARG A 183 -8.01 -7.27 -1.05
C ARG A 183 -8.16 -6.48 0.26
N LYS A 184 -8.92 -5.40 0.28
CA LYS A 184 -9.10 -4.54 1.46
C LYS A 184 -10.13 -5.08 2.48
N GLY A 185 -10.92 -6.10 2.13
CA GLY A 185 -11.79 -6.81 3.09
C GLY A 185 -12.96 -5.97 3.61
N TYR A 186 -13.45 -4.99 2.86
CA TYR A 186 -14.59 -4.17 3.30
C TYR A 186 -15.87 -4.97 3.49
N ASP A 187 -16.04 -6.08 2.79
CA ASP A 187 -17.09 -7.06 2.98
C ASP A 187 -17.05 -7.68 4.38
N VAL A 188 -15.86 -8.07 4.84
CA VAL A 188 -15.62 -8.58 6.21
C VAL A 188 -15.92 -7.51 7.26
N LEU A 189 -15.49 -6.26 7.01
CA LEU A 189 -15.75 -5.13 7.92
C LEU A 189 -17.24 -4.85 8.09
N VAL A 190 -17.99 -4.78 6.99
CA VAL A 190 -19.43 -4.49 7.01
C VAL A 190 -20.19 -5.63 7.66
N ALA A 191 -19.82 -6.89 7.41
CA ALA A 191 -20.42 -8.06 8.05
C ALA A 191 -20.17 -8.07 9.58
N ALA A 192 -18.97 -7.70 10.03
CA ALA A 192 -18.65 -7.59 11.45
C ALA A 192 -19.45 -6.45 12.12
N LEU A 193 -19.53 -5.27 11.50
CA LEU A 193 -20.24 -4.12 12.02
C LEU A 193 -21.77 -4.31 12.06
N ALA A 194 -22.33 -5.12 11.17
CA ALA A 194 -23.76 -5.45 11.17
C ALA A 194 -24.19 -6.14 12.48
N ARG A 195 -23.31 -6.87 13.14
CA ARG A 195 -23.57 -7.53 14.45
C ARG A 195 -23.55 -6.56 15.61
N LEU A 196 -23.05 -5.35 15.42
CA LEU A 196 -22.82 -4.33 16.44
C LEU A 196 -23.80 -3.15 16.32
N GLY A 197 -25.00 -3.38 15.78
CA GLY A 197 -26.03 -2.35 15.62
C GLY A 197 -26.45 -1.67 16.93
N HIS A 198 -26.34 -2.36 18.06
CA HIS A 198 -26.66 -1.87 19.39
C HIS A 198 -25.60 -0.91 19.99
N LEU A 199 -24.40 -0.79 19.39
CA LEU A 199 -23.34 0.10 19.87
C LEU A 199 -23.31 1.44 19.11
N PRO A 200 -22.85 2.54 19.74
CA PRO A 200 -22.78 3.86 19.12
C PRO A 200 -21.50 4.02 18.28
N TRP A 201 -21.53 3.67 17.02
CA TRP A 201 -20.42 3.87 16.08
C TRP A 201 -20.87 4.45 14.74
N ARG A 202 -19.95 5.07 14.01
CA ARG A 202 -20.07 5.45 12.60
C ARG A 202 -18.78 5.12 11.89
N LEU A 203 -18.85 4.70 10.62
CA LEU A 203 -17.70 4.36 9.78
C LEU A 203 -17.60 5.33 8.60
N VAL A 204 -16.39 5.83 8.38
CA VAL A 204 -16.00 6.51 7.14
C VAL A 204 -15.03 5.61 6.37
N ILE A 205 -15.33 5.34 5.11
CA ILE A 205 -14.44 4.66 4.16
C ILE A 205 -13.94 5.71 3.17
N ALA A 206 -12.63 5.98 3.17
CA ALA A 206 -11.96 6.89 2.25
C ALA A 206 -11.09 6.09 1.27
N GLY A 207 -11.42 6.12 -0.02
CA GLY A 207 -10.67 5.43 -1.05
C GLY A 207 -11.43 5.31 -2.37
N ASP A 208 -10.67 5.17 -3.45
CA ASP A 208 -11.22 5.10 -4.79
C ASP A 208 -12.21 3.93 -4.95
N CYS A 209 -13.43 4.26 -5.37
CA CYS A 209 -14.52 3.32 -5.68
C CYS A 209 -14.52 2.89 -7.15
N GLY A 210 -13.70 3.49 -7.99
CA GLY A 210 -13.66 3.24 -9.45
C GLY A 210 -12.79 2.05 -9.83
N ARG A 211 -11.80 1.68 -9.02
CA ARG A 211 -10.85 0.60 -9.32
C ARG A 211 -11.48 -0.78 -9.52
N SER A 212 -12.54 -1.06 -8.76
CA SER A 212 -13.38 -2.26 -8.94
C SER A 212 -14.84 -1.86 -8.81
N GLN A 213 -15.47 -1.58 -9.94
CA GLN A 213 -16.89 -1.22 -9.95
C GLN A 213 -17.77 -2.32 -9.39
N GLN A 214 -17.42 -3.60 -9.63
CA GLN A 214 -18.15 -4.74 -9.09
C GLN A 214 -18.10 -4.77 -7.57
N THR A 215 -16.90 -4.64 -6.99
CA THR A 215 -16.71 -4.61 -5.52
C THR A 215 -17.43 -3.42 -4.89
N SER A 216 -17.33 -2.25 -5.52
CA SER A 216 -17.98 -1.03 -5.02
C SER A 216 -19.50 -1.11 -5.05
N ARG A 217 -20.10 -1.66 -6.12
CA ARG A 217 -21.54 -1.90 -6.20
C ARG A 217 -22.00 -2.93 -5.18
N GLY A 218 -21.26 -4.06 -5.06
CA GLY A 218 -21.55 -5.09 -4.08
C GLY A 218 -21.50 -4.56 -2.65
N LEU A 219 -20.47 -3.77 -2.30
CA LEU A 219 -20.35 -3.16 -0.98
C LEU A 219 -21.54 -2.22 -0.66
N ARG A 220 -21.94 -1.36 -1.59
CA ARG A 220 -23.09 -0.46 -1.42
C ARG A 220 -24.40 -1.24 -1.23
N ALA A 221 -24.61 -2.27 -2.03
CA ALA A 221 -25.79 -3.14 -1.93
C ALA A 221 -25.82 -3.86 -0.58
N GLU A 222 -24.69 -4.35 -0.09
CA GLU A 222 -24.60 -5.04 1.20
C GLU A 222 -24.82 -4.09 2.38
N ILE A 223 -24.26 -2.87 2.34
CA ILE A 223 -24.51 -1.82 3.34
C ILE A 223 -26.02 -1.52 3.42
N ALA A 224 -26.71 -1.37 2.28
CA ALA A 224 -28.14 -1.11 2.23
C ALA A 224 -28.93 -2.31 2.74
N ARG A 225 -28.60 -3.53 2.31
CA ARG A 225 -29.27 -4.78 2.74
C ARG A 225 -29.21 -4.98 4.26
N LEU A 226 -28.09 -4.59 4.88
CA LEU A 226 -27.88 -4.70 6.33
C LEU A 226 -28.42 -3.50 7.13
N GLY A 227 -29.03 -2.50 6.48
CA GLY A 227 -29.60 -1.32 7.14
C GLY A 227 -28.55 -0.38 7.73
N LEU A 228 -27.35 -0.33 7.16
CA LEU A 228 -26.21 0.42 7.68
C LEU A 228 -25.96 1.75 6.94
N THR A 229 -26.84 2.17 6.04
CA THR A 229 -26.68 3.34 5.18
C THR A 229 -26.47 4.64 5.99
N ASP A 230 -27.13 4.80 7.12
CA ASP A 230 -27.01 6.00 7.97
C ASP A 230 -25.75 5.98 8.86
N ARG A 231 -25.04 4.86 8.89
CA ARG A 231 -23.87 4.65 9.75
C ARG A 231 -22.55 4.53 9.00
N ILE A 232 -22.59 4.24 7.70
CA ILE A 232 -21.40 4.03 6.86
C ILE A 232 -21.41 5.02 5.70
N SER A 233 -20.35 5.82 5.62
CA SER A 233 -20.14 6.79 4.54
C SER A 233 -18.96 6.38 3.66
N LEU A 234 -19.18 6.30 2.33
CA LEU A 234 -18.13 6.09 1.34
C LEU A 234 -17.79 7.42 0.68
N LEU A 235 -16.60 7.98 0.98
CA LEU A 235 -16.17 9.29 0.46
C LEU A 235 -15.64 9.24 -0.97
N GLY A 236 -15.26 8.05 -1.46
CA GLY A 236 -14.50 7.95 -2.71
C GLY A 236 -13.03 8.35 -2.52
N ALA A 237 -12.37 8.69 -3.63
CA ALA A 237 -11.00 9.20 -3.59
C ALA A 237 -10.94 10.55 -2.86
N VAL A 238 -10.01 10.67 -1.92
CA VAL A 238 -9.83 11.86 -1.08
C VAL A 238 -8.46 12.46 -1.39
N ALA A 239 -8.40 13.78 -1.52
CA ALA A 239 -7.14 14.49 -1.74
C ALA A 239 -6.19 14.38 -0.54
N SER A 240 -4.89 14.38 -0.79
CA SER A 240 -3.87 14.14 0.25
C SER A 240 -3.99 15.11 1.43
N GLU A 241 -4.34 16.37 1.16
CA GLU A 241 -4.48 17.42 2.18
C GLU A 241 -5.66 17.18 3.13
N GLN A 242 -6.65 16.41 2.67
CA GLN A 242 -7.85 16.07 3.45
C GLN A 242 -7.68 14.79 4.27
N MET A 243 -6.59 14.01 4.06
CA MET A 243 -6.37 12.76 4.76
C MET A 243 -6.03 12.95 6.24
N SER A 244 -5.16 13.91 6.58
CA SER A 244 -4.77 14.17 7.96
C SER A 244 -5.97 14.55 8.85
N PRO A 245 -6.90 15.42 8.44
CA PRO A 245 -8.16 15.65 9.17
C PRO A 245 -9.00 14.39 9.41
N LEU A 246 -9.07 13.47 8.45
CA LEU A 246 -9.80 12.20 8.61
C LEU A 246 -9.17 11.33 9.70
N TYR A 247 -7.85 11.10 9.65
CA TYR A 247 -7.14 10.38 10.70
C TYR A 247 -7.27 11.07 12.07
N THR A 248 -7.11 12.39 12.10
CA THR A 248 -7.24 13.16 13.34
C THR A 248 -8.65 13.08 13.94
N SER A 249 -9.68 12.96 13.11
CA SER A 249 -11.07 12.85 13.56
C SER A 249 -11.46 11.44 14.00
N ALA A 250 -10.72 10.39 13.64
CA ALA A 250 -11.06 9.02 13.93
C ALA A 250 -10.70 8.61 15.38
N ASP A 251 -11.50 7.79 16.00
CA ASP A 251 -11.25 7.18 17.32
C ASP A 251 -10.61 5.79 17.19
N LEU A 252 -10.83 5.12 16.05
CA LEU A 252 -10.32 3.81 15.74
C LEU A 252 -10.16 3.66 14.22
N PHE A 253 -9.01 3.21 13.79
CA PHE A 253 -8.77 2.80 12.41
C PHE A 253 -9.02 1.29 12.29
N VAL A 254 -9.76 0.88 11.26
CA VAL A 254 -10.04 -0.53 11.03
C VAL A 254 -9.97 -0.86 9.54
N LEU A 255 -9.12 -1.82 9.18
CA LEU A 255 -9.00 -2.29 7.80
C LEU A 255 -8.64 -3.78 7.80
N PRO A 256 -9.60 -4.70 7.54
CA PRO A 256 -9.33 -6.13 7.55
C PRO A 256 -8.77 -6.63 6.22
N SER A 257 -7.65 -6.05 5.77
CA SER A 257 -7.01 -6.41 4.51
C SER A 257 -6.59 -7.87 4.47
N ARG A 258 -6.82 -8.53 3.33
CA ARG A 258 -6.39 -9.90 3.04
C ARG A 258 -4.91 -10.00 2.73
N PHE A 259 -4.29 -8.90 2.32
CA PHE A 259 -2.85 -8.77 2.11
C PHE A 259 -2.44 -7.29 2.04
N GLU A 260 -1.28 -6.95 2.62
CA GLU A 260 -0.59 -5.66 2.40
C GLU A 260 0.90 -5.88 2.19
N GLY A 261 1.47 -5.15 1.24
CA GLY A 261 2.92 -5.15 1.02
C GLY A 261 3.69 -4.39 2.11
N TYR A 262 3.07 -3.37 2.71
CA TYR A 262 3.55 -2.62 3.89
C TYR A 262 2.40 -2.24 4.80
N GLY A 263 1.37 -1.59 4.25
CA GLY A 263 0.23 -1.10 5.01
C GLY A 263 0.38 0.38 5.41
N MET A 264 0.63 1.26 4.45
CA MET A 264 0.81 2.70 4.70
C MET A 264 -0.33 3.30 5.49
N ALA A 265 -1.59 2.94 5.19
CA ALA A 265 -2.75 3.47 5.91
C ALA A 265 -2.76 3.15 7.41
N TYR A 266 -2.21 1.99 7.81
CA TYR A 266 -2.02 1.66 9.23
C TYR A 266 -0.91 2.52 9.86
N ALA A 267 0.22 2.69 9.16
CA ALA A 267 1.31 3.54 9.64
C ALA A 267 0.85 4.99 9.80
N GLU A 268 0.08 5.51 8.85
CA GLU A 268 -0.51 6.85 8.92
C GLU A 268 -1.49 7.00 10.09
N ALA A 269 -2.37 6.01 10.31
CA ALA A 269 -3.27 5.99 11.46
C ALA A 269 -2.50 6.03 12.78
N ILE A 270 -1.49 5.17 12.93
CA ILE A 270 -0.64 5.10 14.13
C ILE A 270 0.13 6.41 14.33
N ALA A 271 0.68 7.02 13.26
CA ALA A 271 1.35 8.31 13.33
C ALA A 271 0.43 9.46 13.81
N HIS A 272 -0.88 9.34 13.54
CA HIS A 272 -1.90 10.24 14.07
C HIS A 272 -2.38 9.84 15.48
N GLY A 273 -1.75 8.86 16.13
CA GLY A 273 -2.15 8.36 17.46
C GLY A 273 -3.51 7.65 17.46
N VAL A 274 -3.94 7.10 16.31
CA VAL A 274 -5.19 6.34 16.20
C VAL A 274 -4.90 4.87 16.45
N PRO A 275 -5.58 4.21 17.41
CA PRO A 275 -5.47 2.78 17.59
C PRO A 275 -6.01 2.03 16.38
N VAL A 276 -5.46 0.85 16.11
CA VAL A 276 -5.70 0.12 14.87
C VAL A 276 -6.30 -1.27 15.14
N ILE A 277 -7.27 -1.69 14.31
CA ILE A 277 -7.59 -3.09 14.10
C ILE A 277 -7.20 -3.46 12.67
N GLY A 278 -6.34 -4.46 12.53
CA GLY A 278 -5.88 -5.01 11.26
C GLY A 278 -5.96 -6.53 11.22
N THR A 279 -5.26 -7.13 10.26
CA THR A 279 -5.14 -8.59 10.15
C THR A 279 -3.70 -9.04 10.29
N THR A 280 -3.50 -10.35 10.46
CA THR A 280 -2.17 -10.98 10.47
C THR A 280 -1.58 -11.19 9.07
N ALA A 281 -2.22 -10.63 8.01
CA ALA A 281 -1.84 -10.85 6.61
C ALA A 281 -0.69 -9.96 6.14
N GLY A 282 0.17 -10.51 5.30
CA GLY A 282 1.26 -9.77 4.64
C GLY A 282 2.21 -9.10 5.61
N ALA A 283 2.47 -7.81 5.41
CA ALA A 283 3.36 -7.00 6.23
C ALA A 283 2.66 -6.28 7.40
N ILE A 284 1.35 -6.43 7.57
CA ILE A 284 0.59 -5.73 8.62
C ILE A 284 1.19 -5.96 10.02
N PRO A 285 1.60 -7.21 10.41
CA PRO A 285 2.22 -7.45 11.72
C PRO A 285 3.57 -6.74 11.94
N GLN A 286 4.21 -6.28 10.88
CA GLN A 286 5.45 -5.49 10.97
C GLN A 286 5.16 -3.99 11.19
N THR A 287 4.02 -3.52 10.69
CA THR A 287 3.61 -2.12 10.75
C THR A 287 2.82 -1.83 12.04
N VAL A 288 2.03 -2.78 12.52
CA VAL A 288 1.15 -2.62 13.68
C VAL A 288 1.73 -3.37 14.87
N SER A 289 2.28 -2.64 15.84
CA SER A 289 2.72 -3.22 17.12
C SER A 289 1.53 -3.53 18.03
N ALA A 290 1.70 -4.50 18.94
CA ALA A 290 0.66 -4.88 19.91
C ALA A 290 0.25 -3.74 20.85
N ASP A 291 1.11 -2.74 21.05
CA ASP A 291 0.80 -1.56 21.87
C ASP A 291 -0.06 -0.54 21.12
N ALA A 292 -0.03 -0.54 19.78
CA ALA A 292 -0.74 0.41 18.92
C ALA A 292 -2.03 -0.16 18.32
N GLY A 293 -2.22 -1.48 18.36
CA GLY A 293 -3.37 -2.09 17.70
C GLY A 293 -3.56 -3.56 18.02
N VAL A 294 -4.57 -4.13 17.38
CA VAL A 294 -4.96 -5.54 17.49
C VAL A 294 -5.02 -6.15 16.09
N LEU A 295 -4.58 -7.39 15.98
CA LEU A 295 -4.61 -8.13 14.70
C LEU A 295 -5.47 -9.38 14.86
N VAL A 296 -6.36 -9.59 13.87
CA VAL A 296 -7.19 -10.79 13.73
C VAL A 296 -6.77 -11.59 12.49
N ALA A 297 -7.23 -12.82 12.37
CA ALA A 297 -7.01 -13.57 11.13
C ALA A 297 -7.75 -12.90 9.94
N PRO A 298 -7.18 -12.93 8.73
CA PRO A 298 -7.92 -12.47 7.54
C PRO A 298 -9.21 -13.30 7.39
N ASP A 299 -10.26 -12.64 6.87
CA ASP A 299 -11.59 -13.21 6.64
C ASP A 299 -12.34 -13.70 7.90
N ASP A 300 -11.82 -13.46 9.09
CA ASP A 300 -12.46 -13.81 10.35
C ASP A 300 -13.40 -12.69 10.84
N VAL A 301 -14.66 -12.79 10.40
CA VAL A 301 -15.73 -11.85 10.77
C VAL A 301 -16.02 -11.87 12.28
N GLU A 302 -15.94 -13.06 12.93
CA GLU A 302 -16.24 -13.23 14.36
C GLU A 302 -15.19 -12.54 15.21
N ALA A 303 -13.91 -12.82 14.96
CA ALA A 303 -12.81 -12.19 15.69
C ALA A 303 -12.79 -10.67 15.48
N LEU A 304 -13.06 -10.21 14.25
CA LEU A 304 -13.14 -8.78 13.95
C LEU A 304 -14.30 -8.11 14.72
N ALA A 305 -15.48 -8.76 14.75
CA ALA A 305 -16.64 -8.24 15.47
C ALA A 305 -16.37 -8.18 16.99
N ALA A 306 -15.73 -9.21 17.57
CA ALA A 306 -15.37 -9.24 18.99
C ALA A 306 -14.42 -8.09 19.37
N GLU A 307 -13.37 -7.85 18.57
CA GLU A 307 -12.40 -6.77 18.82
C GLU A 307 -13.02 -5.39 18.60
N LEU A 308 -13.86 -5.22 17.59
CA LEU A 308 -14.65 -4.00 17.39
C LEU A 308 -15.57 -3.73 18.58
N GLN A 309 -16.32 -4.74 19.03
CA GLN A 309 -17.19 -4.63 20.21
C GLN A 309 -16.40 -4.18 21.43
N ARG A 310 -15.29 -4.84 21.73
CA ARG A 310 -14.41 -4.55 22.86
C ARG A 310 -13.90 -3.12 22.83
N LEU A 311 -13.41 -2.65 21.66
CA LEU A 311 -12.82 -1.31 21.54
C LEU A 311 -13.88 -0.23 21.41
N ILE A 312 -15.05 -0.47 20.82
CA ILE A 312 -16.14 0.50 20.78
C ILE A 312 -16.71 0.71 22.19
N ALA A 313 -16.87 -0.35 22.97
CA ALA A 313 -17.47 -0.28 24.30
C ALA A 313 -16.53 0.31 25.38
N SER A 314 -15.20 0.29 25.19
CA SER A 314 -14.23 0.68 26.22
C SER A 314 -13.35 1.87 25.77
N PRO A 315 -13.64 3.10 26.21
CA PRO A 315 -12.77 4.26 26.01
C PRO A 315 -11.34 4.05 26.54
N ASP A 316 -11.20 3.41 27.72
CA ASP A 316 -9.89 3.19 28.34
C ASP A 316 -8.99 2.27 27.51
N GLN A 317 -9.58 1.23 26.89
CA GLN A 317 -8.81 0.34 26.03
C GLN A 317 -8.38 1.05 24.74
N ARG A 318 -9.26 1.89 24.17
CA ARG A 318 -8.89 2.73 23.02
C ARG A 318 -7.77 3.69 23.39
N GLU A 319 -7.86 4.38 24.54
CA GLU A 319 -6.83 5.33 24.97
C GLU A 319 -5.49 4.64 25.25
N ARG A 320 -5.50 3.44 25.86
CA ARG A 320 -4.27 2.65 26.07
C ARG A 320 -3.57 2.37 24.73
N LEU A 321 -4.31 1.89 23.73
CA LEU A 321 -3.74 1.63 22.39
C LEU A 321 -3.35 2.93 21.66
N ALA A 322 -4.11 4.02 21.86
CA ALA A 322 -3.77 5.33 21.31
C ALA A 322 -2.48 5.89 21.92
N ALA A 323 -2.26 5.69 23.22
CA ALA A 323 -1.00 6.04 23.87
C ALA A 323 0.18 5.23 23.30
N GLY A 324 -0.02 3.93 23.08
CA GLY A 324 0.94 3.09 22.38
C GLY A 324 1.21 3.56 20.96
N ALA A 325 0.18 3.91 20.19
CA ALA A 325 0.30 4.45 18.83
C ALA A 325 1.14 5.75 18.80
N ARG A 326 0.92 6.68 19.74
CA ARG A 326 1.72 7.91 19.86
C ARG A 326 3.20 7.67 20.18
N ALA A 327 3.53 6.53 20.79
CA ALA A 327 4.90 6.15 21.13
C ALA A 327 5.66 5.52 19.95
N VAL A 328 4.96 5.01 18.93
CA VAL A 328 5.59 4.40 17.74
C VAL A 328 6.33 5.46 16.93
N LYS A 329 7.52 5.10 16.49
CA LYS A 329 8.34 5.92 15.60
C LYS A 329 8.53 5.22 14.27
N PHE A 330 7.96 5.77 13.23
CA PHE A 330 8.22 5.36 11.86
C PHE A 330 9.38 6.16 11.25
N PRO A 331 10.11 5.59 10.30
CA PRO A 331 11.12 6.35 9.54
C PRO A 331 10.43 7.46 8.73
N SER A 332 11.13 8.57 8.57
CA SER A 332 10.68 9.67 7.70
C SER A 332 10.90 9.34 6.22
N TRP A 333 10.20 10.06 5.34
CA TRP A 333 10.42 9.97 3.89
C TRP A 333 11.86 10.31 3.50
N SER A 334 12.47 11.32 4.13
CA SER A 334 13.86 11.72 3.90
C SER A 334 14.85 10.60 4.24
N GLU A 335 14.66 9.90 5.39
CA GLU A 335 15.50 8.75 5.75
C GLU A 335 15.37 7.61 4.75
N GLN A 336 14.16 7.33 4.26
CA GLN A 336 13.93 6.27 3.29
C GLN A 336 14.46 6.65 1.90
N ALA A 337 14.31 7.89 1.48
CA ALA A 337 14.90 8.38 0.24
C ALA A 337 16.44 8.32 0.27
N ALA A 338 17.06 8.61 1.43
CA ALA A 338 18.50 8.43 1.59
C ALA A 338 18.94 6.96 1.46
N ARG A 339 18.11 6.00 1.94
CA ARG A 339 18.35 4.56 1.72
C ARG A 339 18.20 4.20 0.24
N PHE A 340 17.15 4.72 -0.41
CA PHE A 340 16.91 4.52 -1.83
C PHE A 340 18.06 5.05 -2.69
N ALA A 341 18.55 6.27 -2.37
CA ALA A 341 19.69 6.89 -3.03
C ALA A 341 20.95 6.03 -2.96
N ARG A 342 21.25 5.43 -1.79
CA ARG A 342 22.40 4.51 -1.65
C ARG A 342 22.31 3.30 -2.57
N VAL A 343 21.10 2.76 -2.78
CA VAL A 343 20.91 1.67 -3.74
C VAL A 343 21.25 2.15 -5.15
N LEU A 344 20.74 3.32 -5.57
CA LEU A 344 21.03 3.87 -6.90
C LEU A 344 22.53 4.17 -7.07
N GLU A 345 23.18 4.70 -6.05
CA GLU A 345 24.62 5.00 -6.04
C GLU A 345 25.49 3.75 -6.21
N SER A 346 25.10 2.64 -5.57
CA SER A 346 25.83 1.37 -5.70
C SER A 346 25.77 0.78 -7.11
N LEU A 347 24.86 1.30 -7.94
CA LEU A 347 24.67 0.87 -9.32
C LEU A 347 25.19 1.90 -10.35
N ALA A 348 25.63 3.07 -9.92
CA ALA A 348 26.05 4.19 -10.79
C ALA A 348 27.38 3.94 -11.51
#